data_cb73c4f653f60990c3eb3710de9acebc
#
_entry.id   cb73c4f653f60990c3eb3710de9acebc
#
_cell.length_a   1.000
_cell.length_b   1.000
_cell.length_c   1.000
_cell.angle_alpha   90.00
_cell.angle_beta   90.00
_cell.angle_gamma   90.00
#
_symmetry.space_group_name_H-M   'P 1'
#
loop_
_entity.id
_entity.type
_entity.pdbx_description
1 polymer ?
#
loop_
_entity_poly.entity_id
_entity_poly.type
_entity_poly.pdbx_seq_one_letter_code
_entity_poly.pdbx_strand_id
1 'polypeptide(L)'
;MTLALAALLVTAQNPAAPPARVTGSIARLFGPGARVDTLRVDTANVLRVSRADSLLGFAAVGNVLGKDQPITYLVAIDPTDRLKDVDILVYREPYGGEVAYEPWRRQFRGKSASDSLRVGEEIRSISGATISVHAVTLGVRRMLAQLTAWHQSGAIR
;
A
#
# COMPACT_ATOMS: atom_id res chain seq x y z
N MET A 1 -8.69 30.34 44.89
CA MET A 1 -7.70 29.89 43.88
C MET A 1 -8.38 28.78 43.05
N THR A 2 -8.96 29.16 41.95
CA THR A 2 -9.66 28.24 41.02
C THR A 2 -8.68 27.89 39.89
N LEU A 3 -8.20 26.63 39.87
CA LEU A 3 -7.41 26.11 38.77
C LEU A 3 -8.39 25.89 37.56
N ALA A 4 -8.24 26.70 36.53
CA ALA A 4 -8.87 26.46 35.26
C ALA A 4 -8.12 25.35 34.52
N LEU A 5 -8.77 24.19 34.36
CA LEU A 5 -8.31 23.07 33.55
C LEU A 5 -8.50 23.47 32.08
N ALA A 6 -7.41 23.89 31.44
CA ALA A 6 -7.43 24.13 30.00
C ALA A 6 -7.54 22.80 29.28
N ALA A 7 -8.73 22.49 28.79
CA ALA A 7 -8.95 21.37 27.86
C ALA A 7 -8.22 21.68 26.54
N LEU A 8 -7.13 20.94 26.29
CA LEU A 8 -6.41 20.96 25.03
C LEU A 8 -7.32 20.32 23.99
N LEU A 9 -8.03 21.12 23.20
CA LEU A 9 -8.74 20.67 22.02
C LEU A 9 -7.68 20.21 21.00
N VAL A 10 -7.42 18.91 20.99
CA VAL A 10 -6.74 18.28 19.87
C VAL A 10 -7.69 18.34 18.69
N THR A 11 -7.53 19.35 17.85
CA THR A 11 -8.19 19.39 16.53
C THR A 11 -7.59 18.24 15.73
N ALA A 12 -8.36 17.16 15.57
CA ALA A 12 -8.04 16.11 14.62
C ALA A 12 -7.98 16.78 13.23
N GLN A 13 -6.75 17.03 12.76
CA GLN A 13 -6.56 17.50 11.39
C GLN A 13 -7.08 16.41 10.48
N ASN A 14 -8.11 16.74 9.72
CA ASN A 14 -8.67 15.82 8.73
C ASN A 14 -7.56 15.46 7.75
N PRO A 15 -7.15 14.17 7.65
CA PRO A 15 -6.03 13.80 6.79
C PRO A 15 -6.32 14.21 5.35
N ALA A 16 -5.30 14.72 4.67
CA ALA A 16 -5.44 15.19 3.29
C ALA A 16 -5.97 14.07 2.39
N ALA A 17 -6.85 14.43 1.45
CA ALA A 17 -7.39 13.47 0.49
C ALA A 17 -6.27 12.81 -0.32
N PRO A 18 -6.38 11.51 -0.63
CA PRO A 18 -5.38 10.82 -1.43
C PRO A 18 -5.23 11.46 -2.82
N PRO A 19 -4.02 11.50 -3.38
CA PRO A 19 -3.81 11.96 -4.75
C PRO A 19 -4.69 11.20 -5.76
N ALA A 20 -5.09 11.85 -6.85
CA ALA A 20 -6.00 11.28 -7.86
C ALA A 20 -5.54 9.91 -8.41
N ARG A 21 -4.23 9.70 -8.55
CA ARG A 21 -3.68 8.39 -8.97
C ARG A 21 -3.95 7.29 -7.96
N VAL A 22 -3.82 7.59 -6.68
CA VAL A 22 -4.12 6.65 -5.59
C VAL A 22 -5.60 6.34 -5.57
N THR A 23 -6.45 7.36 -5.66
CA THR A 23 -7.91 7.20 -5.70
C THR A 23 -8.34 6.34 -6.89
N GLY A 24 -7.77 6.58 -8.08
CA GLY A 24 -8.03 5.78 -9.28
C GLY A 24 -7.59 4.32 -9.11
N SER A 25 -6.43 4.08 -8.49
CA SER A 25 -5.96 2.74 -8.18
C SER A 25 -6.89 2.02 -7.19
N ILE A 26 -7.30 2.68 -6.12
CA ILE A 26 -8.26 2.12 -5.14
C ILE A 26 -9.59 1.77 -5.80
N ALA A 27 -10.14 2.64 -6.64
CA ALA A 27 -11.39 2.37 -7.35
C ALA A 27 -11.29 1.14 -8.26
N ARG A 28 -10.15 0.96 -8.93
CA ARG A 28 -9.88 -0.23 -9.75
C ARG A 28 -9.73 -1.51 -8.91
N LEU A 29 -9.04 -1.43 -7.76
CA LEU A 29 -8.73 -2.60 -6.94
C LEU A 29 -9.91 -3.05 -6.06
N PHE A 30 -10.70 -2.12 -5.55
CA PHE A 30 -11.79 -2.38 -4.63
C PHE A 30 -13.18 -2.21 -5.24
N GLY A 31 -13.23 -1.74 -6.48
CA GLY A 31 -14.47 -1.49 -7.22
C GLY A 31 -15.09 -0.12 -6.96
N PRO A 32 -16.11 0.25 -7.76
CA PRO A 32 -16.77 1.53 -7.65
C PRO A 32 -17.50 1.68 -6.31
N GLY A 33 -17.61 2.91 -5.82
CA GLY A 33 -18.28 3.21 -4.56
C GLY A 33 -17.50 2.85 -3.29
N ALA A 34 -16.23 2.46 -3.44
CA ALA A 34 -15.35 2.31 -2.29
C ALA A 34 -15.05 3.66 -1.64
N ARG A 35 -15.28 3.76 -0.33
CA ARG A 35 -14.93 4.92 0.48
C ARG A 35 -13.51 4.73 1.02
N VAL A 36 -12.75 5.82 1.05
CA VAL A 36 -11.38 5.84 1.55
C VAL A 36 -11.26 6.81 2.71
N ASP A 37 -10.82 6.31 3.85
CA ASP A 37 -10.44 7.10 5.02
C ASP A 37 -8.93 6.96 5.23
N THR A 38 -8.24 8.07 5.46
CA THR A 38 -6.81 8.05 5.73
C THR A 38 -6.56 7.94 7.23
N LEU A 39 -5.92 6.87 7.63
CA LEU A 39 -5.46 6.65 9.00
C LEU A 39 -3.98 7.05 9.10
N ARG A 40 -3.61 7.70 10.19
CA ARG A 40 -2.22 8.00 10.47
C ARG A 40 -1.70 7.06 11.55
N VAL A 41 -0.67 6.30 11.22
CA VAL A 41 0.00 5.38 12.14
C VAL A 41 1.48 5.73 12.14
N ASP A 42 2.00 6.16 13.28
CA ASP A 42 3.36 6.72 13.40
C ASP A 42 3.56 7.86 12.39
N THR A 43 4.46 7.70 11.43
CA THR A 43 4.73 8.66 10.35
C THR A 43 4.07 8.27 9.03
N ALA A 44 3.37 7.14 8.96
CA ALA A 44 2.77 6.61 7.75
C ALA A 44 1.29 6.97 7.62
N ASN A 45 0.84 7.12 6.38
CA ASN A 45 -0.57 7.20 6.03
C ASN A 45 -1.03 5.85 5.48
N VAL A 46 -2.04 5.27 6.11
CA VAL A 46 -2.69 4.05 5.67
C VAL A 46 -4.11 4.39 5.22
N LEU A 47 -4.51 3.87 4.09
CA LEU A 47 -5.82 4.05 3.50
C LEU A 47 -6.71 2.89 3.96
N ARG A 48 -7.74 3.20 4.74
CA ARG A 48 -8.81 2.27 5.09
C ARG A 48 -9.86 2.33 3.99
N VAL A 49 -10.13 1.21 3.38
CA VAL A 49 -11.10 1.12 2.28
C VAL A 49 -12.33 0.36 2.73
N SER A 50 -13.49 0.96 2.58
CA SER A 50 -14.77 0.40 3.02
C SER A 50 -15.86 0.63 1.98
N ARG A 51 -16.97 -0.11 2.12
CA ARG A 51 -18.21 0.12 1.36
C ARG A 51 -19.37 -0.07 2.31
N ALA A 52 -20.20 0.97 2.45
CA ALA A 52 -21.17 1.04 3.55
C ALA A 52 -20.45 0.73 4.87
N ASP A 53 -20.94 -0.21 5.67
CA ASP A 53 -20.36 -0.59 6.97
C ASP A 53 -19.31 -1.72 6.87
N SER A 54 -19.00 -2.19 5.64
CA SER A 54 -18.08 -3.30 5.44
C SER A 54 -16.66 -2.83 5.14
N LEU A 55 -15.68 -3.34 5.89
CA LEU A 55 -14.27 -3.17 5.59
C LEU A 55 -13.91 -4.00 4.34
N LEU A 56 -13.32 -3.35 3.34
CA LEU A 56 -12.82 -4.01 2.13
C LEU A 56 -11.32 -4.31 2.21
N GLY A 57 -10.59 -3.58 3.05
CA GLY A 57 -9.18 -3.76 3.26
C GLY A 57 -8.44 -2.47 3.57
N PHE A 58 -7.13 -2.56 3.46
CA PHE A 58 -6.23 -1.42 3.67
C PHE A 58 -5.26 -1.29 2.50
N ALA A 59 -4.77 -0.07 2.28
CA ALA A 59 -3.73 0.18 1.30
C ALA A 59 -2.72 1.20 1.81
N ALA A 60 -1.51 1.13 1.30
CA ALA A 60 -0.49 2.13 1.57
C ALA A 60 0.36 2.37 0.32
N VAL A 61 0.87 3.60 0.23
CA VAL A 61 1.75 4.02 -0.86
C VAL A 61 3.18 4.05 -0.33
N GLY A 62 4.09 3.47 -1.10
CA GLY A 62 5.51 3.47 -0.80
C GLY A 62 6.36 3.90 -2.00
N ASN A 63 7.63 4.11 -1.74
CA ASN A 63 8.65 4.36 -2.75
C ASN A 63 9.80 3.38 -2.54
N VAL A 64 10.33 2.87 -3.63
CA VAL A 64 11.61 2.14 -3.66
C VAL A 64 12.50 2.76 -4.71
N LEU A 65 13.81 2.72 -4.47
CA LEU A 65 14.76 3.15 -5.49
C LEU A 65 14.87 2.06 -6.55
N GLY A 66 14.61 2.41 -7.80
CA GLY A 66 14.95 1.59 -8.96
C GLY A 66 16.45 1.62 -9.20
N LYS A 67 16.87 1.74 -10.47
CA LYS A 67 18.28 1.94 -10.77
C LYS A 67 18.74 3.35 -10.34
N ASP A 68 18.05 4.38 -10.82
CA ASP A 68 18.42 5.79 -10.63
C ASP A 68 17.26 6.65 -10.11
N GLN A 69 16.02 6.20 -10.28
CA GLN A 69 14.81 6.95 -9.95
C GLN A 69 13.88 6.19 -8.99
N PRO A 70 13.12 6.90 -8.16
CA PRO A 70 12.15 6.27 -7.29
C PRO A 70 10.97 5.70 -8.09
N ILE A 71 10.58 4.49 -7.75
CA ILE A 71 9.37 3.82 -8.20
C ILE A 71 8.33 4.00 -7.10
N THR A 72 7.21 4.65 -7.41
CA THR A 72 6.09 4.83 -6.47
C THR A 72 5.07 3.71 -6.69
N TYR A 73 4.77 2.97 -5.65
CA TYR A 73 3.86 1.83 -5.71
C TYR A 73 2.82 1.88 -4.60
N LEU A 74 1.73 1.16 -4.80
CA LEU A 74 0.66 0.94 -3.83
C LEU A 74 0.55 -0.54 -3.54
N VAL A 75 0.40 -0.87 -2.27
CA VAL A 75 0.07 -2.22 -1.80
C VAL A 75 -1.31 -2.19 -1.18
N ALA A 76 -2.18 -3.11 -1.58
CA ALA A 76 -3.50 -3.29 -1.00
C ALA A 76 -3.62 -4.68 -0.39
N ILE A 77 -4.13 -4.76 0.85
CA ILE A 77 -4.48 -6.01 1.53
C ILE A 77 -5.97 -6.10 1.77
N ASP A 78 -6.48 -7.32 1.80
CA ASP A 78 -7.86 -7.62 2.20
C ASP A 78 -7.99 -7.71 3.74
N PRO A 79 -9.20 -7.85 4.29
CA PRO A 79 -9.40 -7.96 5.74
C PRO A 79 -8.80 -9.22 6.39
N THR A 80 -8.28 -10.16 5.60
CA THR A 80 -7.59 -11.37 6.07
C THR A 80 -6.07 -11.28 5.97
N ASP A 81 -5.52 -10.06 5.79
CA ASP A 81 -4.09 -9.76 5.65
C ASP A 81 -3.42 -10.40 4.42
N ARG A 82 -4.20 -10.68 3.37
CA ARG A 82 -3.66 -11.16 2.10
C ARG A 82 -3.56 -10.03 1.10
N LEU A 83 -2.50 -10.07 0.30
CA LEU A 83 -2.35 -9.14 -0.82
C LEU A 83 -3.55 -9.25 -1.77
N LYS A 84 -4.28 -8.16 -1.87
CA LYS A 84 -5.34 -7.99 -2.86
C LYS A 84 -4.75 -7.67 -4.22
N ASP A 85 -3.85 -6.72 -4.26
CA ASP A 85 -3.04 -6.39 -5.45
C ASP A 85 -1.91 -5.41 -5.09
N VAL A 86 -1.03 -5.24 -6.07
CA VAL A 86 0.03 -4.23 -6.09
C VAL A 86 -0.17 -3.36 -7.33
N ASP A 87 0.03 -2.07 -7.22
CA ASP A 87 -0.02 -1.16 -8.35
C ASP A 87 1.22 -0.26 -8.43
N ILE A 88 1.71 -0.02 -9.63
CA ILE A 88 2.79 0.94 -9.88
C ILE A 88 2.16 2.27 -10.25
N LEU A 89 2.20 3.22 -9.33
CA LEU A 89 1.58 4.52 -9.51
C LEU A 89 2.41 5.47 -10.38
N VAL A 90 3.74 5.43 -10.20
CA VAL A 90 4.67 6.26 -10.97
C VAL A 90 5.95 5.48 -11.23
N TYR A 91 6.31 5.39 -12.48
CA TYR A 91 7.56 4.82 -12.96
C TYR A 91 8.34 5.88 -13.73
N ARG A 92 9.59 6.12 -13.37
CA ARG A 92 10.40 7.22 -13.90
C ARG A 92 11.65 6.77 -14.64
N GLU A 93 11.94 5.48 -14.60
CA GLU A 93 13.10 4.92 -15.30
C GLU A 93 12.80 4.74 -16.79
N PRO A 94 13.80 4.83 -17.67
CA PRO A 94 13.60 4.61 -19.10
C PRO A 94 13.35 3.14 -19.46
N TYR A 95 13.77 2.20 -18.61
CA TYR A 95 13.62 0.75 -18.82
C TYR A 95 13.09 0.07 -17.57
N GLY A 96 12.49 -1.12 -17.74
CA GLY A 96 12.00 -1.95 -16.62
C GLY A 96 10.57 -1.64 -16.20
N GLY A 97 9.83 -0.85 -16.98
CA GLY A 97 8.44 -0.48 -16.71
C GLY A 97 7.44 -1.64 -16.76
N GLU A 98 7.88 -2.81 -17.21
CA GLU A 98 7.08 -4.04 -17.27
C GLU A 98 6.61 -4.51 -15.87
N VAL A 99 7.24 -4.06 -14.79
CA VAL A 99 6.75 -4.26 -13.42
C VAL A 99 5.36 -3.63 -13.19
N ALA A 100 4.95 -2.67 -14.00
CA ALA A 100 3.62 -2.08 -13.96
C ALA A 100 2.55 -2.94 -14.65
N TYR A 101 2.93 -3.93 -15.46
CA TYR A 101 1.99 -4.74 -16.21
C TYR A 101 1.30 -5.76 -15.31
N GLU A 102 -0.01 -5.89 -15.50
CA GLU A 102 -0.86 -6.77 -14.70
C GLU A 102 -0.37 -8.22 -14.69
N PRO A 103 0.08 -8.84 -15.81
CA PRO A 103 0.55 -10.22 -15.79
C PRO A 103 1.72 -10.48 -14.82
N TRP A 104 2.56 -9.48 -14.56
CA TRP A 104 3.60 -9.60 -13.56
C TRP A 104 3.07 -9.32 -12.15
N ARG A 105 2.30 -8.26 -11.96
CA ARG A 105 1.77 -7.85 -10.64
C ARG A 105 0.82 -8.88 -10.02
N ARG A 106 0.03 -9.59 -10.82
CA ARG A 106 -0.92 -10.59 -10.33
C ARG A 106 -0.29 -11.74 -9.53
N GLN A 107 1.03 -11.96 -9.63
CA GLN A 107 1.75 -12.96 -8.86
C GLN A 107 1.71 -12.69 -7.36
N PHE A 108 1.52 -11.45 -6.97
CA PHE A 108 1.42 -11.04 -5.56
C PHE A 108 0.05 -11.35 -4.95
N ARG A 109 -1.00 -11.48 -5.75
CA ARG A 109 -2.38 -11.66 -5.25
C ARG A 109 -2.50 -12.92 -4.40
N GLY A 110 -3.17 -12.77 -3.25
CA GLY A 110 -3.39 -13.85 -2.29
C GLY A 110 -2.19 -14.20 -1.40
N LYS A 111 -1.04 -13.60 -1.63
CA LYS A 111 0.15 -13.78 -0.79
C LYS A 111 -0.05 -13.11 0.57
N SER A 112 0.61 -13.65 1.59
CA SER A 112 0.57 -13.17 2.97
C SER A 112 1.97 -12.81 3.47
N ALA A 113 2.07 -12.23 4.66
CA ALA A 113 3.35 -11.89 5.28
C ALA A 113 4.21 -13.13 5.61
N SER A 114 3.63 -14.34 5.64
CA SER A 114 4.35 -15.60 5.82
C SER A 114 4.97 -16.16 4.54
N ASP A 115 4.56 -15.65 3.37
CA ASP A 115 5.17 -16.04 2.10
C ASP A 115 6.53 -15.36 1.92
N SER A 116 7.48 -16.04 1.29
CA SER A 116 8.84 -15.53 1.16
C SER A 116 8.96 -14.36 0.20
N LEU A 117 8.09 -14.29 -0.81
CA LEU A 117 8.09 -13.31 -1.89
C LEU A 117 9.50 -13.11 -2.50
N ARG A 118 10.19 -14.22 -2.79
CA ARG A 118 11.53 -14.20 -3.36
C ARG A 118 11.47 -14.21 -4.88
N VAL A 119 12.25 -13.32 -5.48
CA VAL A 119 12.46 -13.32 -6.93
C VAL A 119 13.23 -14.59 -7.34
N GLY A 120 12.76 -15.26 -8.38
CA GLY A 120 13.29 -16.54 -8.84
C GLY A 120 12.65 -17.78 -8.20
N GLU A 121 11.88 -17.60 -7.13
CA GLU A 121 11.11 -18.68 -6.48
C GLU A 121 9.61 -18.44 -6.67
N GLU A 122 9.03 -17.52 -5.87
CA GLU A 122 7.60 -17.22 -5.92
C GLU A 122 7.24 -16.08 -6.88
N ILE A 123 8.19 -15.17 -7.15
CA ILE A 123 8.02 -14.03 -8.05
C ILE A 123 8.97 -14.18 -9.22
N ARG A 124 8.43 -14.22 -10.42
CA ARG A 124 9.21 -14.32 -11.65
C ARG A 124 9.96 -13.03 -11.93
N SER A 125 11.22 -13.16 -12.34
CA SER A 125 11.97 -12.04 -12.89
C SER A 125 11.47 -11.66 -14.29
N ILE A 126 11.81 -10.46 -14.72
CA ILE A 126 11.58 -9.98 -16.08
C ILE A 126 12.93 -9.66 -16.71
N SER A 127 13.23 -10.24 -17.87
CA SER A 127 14.43 -9.92 -18.62
C SER A 127 14.48 -8.42 -18.96
N GLY A 128 15.59 -7.77 -18.65
CA GLY A 128 15.74 -6.32 -18.84
C GLY A 128 15.13 -5.44 -17.75
N ALA A 129 14.43 -6.03 -16.76
CA ALA A 129 13.80 -5.29 -15.65
C ALA A 129 14.26 -5.79 -14.26
N THR A 130 15.39 -6.46 -14.16
CA THR A 130 15.85 -7.17 -12.96
C THR A 130 15.91 -6.24 -11.73
N ILE A 131 16.48 -5.05 -11.88
CA ILE A 131 16.61 -4.10 -10.76
C ILE A 131 15.23 -3.69 -10.26
N SER A 132 14.30 -3.32 -11.15
CA SER A 132 12.95 -2.91 -10.80
C SER A 132 12.15 -4.04 -10.16
N VAL A 133 12.28 -5.27 -10.67
CA VAL A 133 11.65 -6.47 -10.10
C VAL A 133 12.09 -6.69 -8.65
N HIS A 134 13.40 -6.65 -8.39
CA HIS A 134 13.93 -6.82 -7.03
C HIS A 134 13.52 -5.67 -6.10
N ALA A 135 13.61 -4.43 -6.56
CA ALA A 135 13.26 -3.26 -5.76
C ALA A 135 11.77 -3.28 -5.37
N VAL A 136 10.89 -3.46 -6.34
CA VAL A 136 9.43 -3.51 -6.09
C VAL A 136 9.06 -4.70 -5.20
N THR A 137 9.61 -5.89 -5.47
CA THR A 137 9.32 -7.08 -4.67
C THR A 137 9.73 -6.89 -3.21
N LEU A 138 10.91 -6.31 -2.95
CA LEU A 138 11.36 -5.98 -1.60
C LEU A 138 10.43 -4.95 -0.92
N GLY A 139 10.03 -3.91 -1.66
CA GLY A 139 9.11 -2.90 -1.16
C GLY A 139 7.75 -3.49 -0.80
N VAL A 140 7.18 -4.31 -1.67
CA VAL A 140 5.91 -5.02 -1.43
C VAL A 140 5.99 -5.91 -0.19
N ARG A 141 7.05 -6.71 -0.06
CA ARG A 141 7.24 -7.59 1.09
C ARG A 141 7.30 -6.81 2.41
N ARG A 142 8.03 -5.70 2.45
CA ARG A 142 8.13 -4.84 3.65
C ARG A 142 6.78 -4.19 3.98
N MET A 143 6.10 -3.65 2.98
CA MET A 143 4.81 -3.00 3.17
C MET A 143 3.73 -3.98 3.62
N LEU A 144 3.69 -5.18 3.04
CA LEU A 144 2.77 -6.25 3.46
C LEU A 144 2.98 -6.63 4.92
N ALA A 145 4.22 -6.86 5.33
CA ALA A 145 4.56 -7.18 6.72
C ALA A 145 4.13 -6.05 7.67
N GLN A 146 4.34 -4.80 7.28
CA GLN A 146 3.99 -3.64 8.09
C GLN A 146 2.47 -3.46 8.21
N LEU A 147 1.72 -3.54 7.10
CA LEU A 147 0.25 -3.44 7.11
C LEU A 147 -0.37 -4.58 7.95
N THR A 148 0.13 -5.80 7.79
CA THR A 148 -0.30 -6.97 8.57
C THR A 148 -0.05 -6.75 10.06
N ALA A 149 1.13 -6.29 10.45
CA ALA A 149 1.47 -6.03 11.86
C ALA A 149 0.57 -4.94 12.46
N TRP A 150 0.30 -3.85 11.76
CA TRP A 150 -0.59 -2.79 12.22
C TRP A 150 -2.04 -3.25 12.34
N HIS A 151 -2.52 -4.08 11.40
CA HIS A 151 -3.88 -4.61 11.46
C HIS A 151 -4.02 -5.59 12.64
N GLN A 152 -3.09 -6.52 12.80
CA GLN A 152 -3.13 -7.51 13.89
C GLN A 152 -2.97 -6.89 15.28
N SER A 153 -2.21 -5.80 15.40
CA SER A 153 -2.10 -5.05 16.66
C SER A 153 -3.30 -4.14 16.94
N GLY A 154 -4.20 -3.96 15.98
CA GLY A 154 -5.32 -3.03 16.06
C GLY A 154 -4.94 -1.55 15.87
N ALA A 155 -3.73 -1.25 15.41
CA ALA A 155 -3.32 0.11 15.08
C ALA A 155 -4.08 0.67 13.86
N ILE A 156 -4.51 -0.22 12.96
CA ILE A 156 -5.48 0.08 11.89
C ILE A 156 -6.70 -0.84 12.02
N ARG A 157 -7.92 -0.27 11.79
CA ARG A 157 -9.21 -0.97 11.94
C ARG A 157 -10.20 -0.54 10.87
#